data_6cb647aa38012eb05456b1db935f3efc
#
_entry.id   6cb647aa38012eb05456b1db935f3efc
#
_cell.length_a   1.000
_cell.length_b   1.000
_cell.length_c   1.000
_cell.angle_alpha   90.00
_cell.angle_beta   90.00
_cell.angle_gamma   90.00
#
_symmetry.space_group_name_H-M   'P 1'
#
loop_
_entity.id
_entity.type
_entity.pdbx_description
1 polymer ?
#
loop_
_entity_poly.entity_id
_entity_poly.type
_entity_poly.pdbx_seq_one_letter_code
_entity_poly.pdbx_strand_id
1 'polypeptide(L)'
;NDANYTKTPTSAASKLCESCNCIKDKGVFDCTSKQIGATLFPLEDWQSLNTNGLDAKLVFLVSTGLKEITHFPSMNVTWLDLSHNEIATMKTGCFANLTLLQVLDLSHNRLKSESLNPDVFAGHYSTNEYMPLSKLRVLRLGANDLHSLNPDLFEHLPALEELSLELNPFKVIDQQSEIAIASIERLVSLDLSYMELEDIPKYLFHTPRGLRYLNLTGNLLQEVPAALSYATALAWLSLDENPISSIVVGTEFPSLKQLTFLSLSYMSQLKVIGRGAFSGLESLQEVHITNNPHLTYLHGHAFVRNDTDNPERLDWPPVKRLYLHNNNISYLDAQLLVQWDTMDVIDIRANPWTCDCTNRWVLLSLLPIIERTTPAILNNIDCKSPSQMAGLSMVDLEHKQTHLRCPDEAGNNPSNDGALLMGLLIGVLLAIPLTAAIWCVYKRGCFGLFGSGTPAAYSRAFYSRTTLNEEF
;
A
#
# COMPACT_ATOMS: atom_id res chain seq x y z
N ASN A 1 64.47 31.08 -43.74
CA ASN A 1 63.96 31.11 -42.35
C ASN A 1 62.66 30.32 -42.27
N ASP A 2 62.82 29.00 -42.16
CA ASP A 2 61.71 28.07 -42.00
C ASP A 2 61.35 27.92 -40.49
N ALA A 3 60.20 28.44 -40.18
CA ALA A 3 59.62 28.14 -38.85
C ALA A 3 58.92 26.79 -38.87
N ASN A 4 59.57 25.75 -38.32
CA ASN A 4 58.97 24.46 -38.00
C ASN A 4 57.88 24.61 -36.96
N TYR A 5 56.63 24.60 -37.40
CA TYR A 5 55.47 24.40 -36.55
C TYR A 5 55.38 22.90 -36.20
N THR A 6 55.88 22.52 -35.05
CA THR A 6 55.62 21.21 -34.47
C THR A 6 54.13 21.16 -34.12
N LYS A 7 53.34 20.44 -34.92
CA LYS A 7 51.98 19.99 -34.54
C LYS A 7 52.13 19.14 -33.28
N THR A 8 51.65 19.65 -32.15
CA THR A 8 51.33 18.84 -30.99
C THR A 8 50.40 17.69 -31.45
N PRO A 9 50.70 16.44 -31.10
CA PRO A 9 49.79 15.35 -31.43
C PRO A 9 48.46 15.62 -30.72
N THR A 10 47.41 15.85 -31.48
CA THR A 10 46.02 15.77 -30.99
C THR A 10 45.87 14.38 -30.37
N SER A 11 45.65 14.31 -29.06
CA SER A 11 45.38 13.04 -28.38
C SER A 11 44.24 12.34 -29.14
N ALA A 12 44.57 11.18 -29.74
CA ALA A 12 43.55 10.35 -30.38
C ALA A 12 42.44 10.08 -29.35
N ALA A 13 41.21 10.44 -29.67
CA ALA A 13 40.08 10.11 -28.85
C ALA A 13 40.05 8.58 -28.65
N SER A 14 39.77 8.11 -27.46
CA SER A 14 39.63 6.66 -27.23
C SER A 14 38.55 6.11 -28.16
N LYS A 15 38.84 5.01 -28.86
CA LYS A 15 37.85 4.30 -29.71
C LYS A 15 36.51 4.11 -28.99
N LEU A 16 36.55 3.85 -27.68
CA LEU A 16 35.34 3.68 -26.88
C LEU A 16 34.54 4.97 -26.73
N CYS A 17 35.20 6.13 -26.61
CA CYS A 17 34.53 7.42 -26.52
C CYS A 17 33.99 7.95 -27.88
N GLU A 18 34.28 7.26 -28.99
CA GLU A 18 33.65 7.54 -30.29
C GLU A 18 32.24 6.90 -30.37
N SER A 19 32.07 5.74 -29.73
CA SER A 19 30.81 4.99 -29.70
C SER A 19 29.97 5.22 -28.46
N CYS A 20 30.60 5.51 -27.33
CA CYS A 20 29.96 5.72 -26.03
C CYS A 20 30.19 7.15 -25.51
N ASN A 21 29.40 7.57 -24.56
CA ASN A 21 29.49 8.90 -23.95
C ASN A 21 30.55 8.91 -22.82
N CYS A 22 31.56 9.77 -22.95
CA CYS A 22 32.64 9.93 -21.98
C CYS A 22 32.60 11.33 -21.35
N ILE A 23 32.34 11.41 -20.05
CA ILE A 23 32.33 12.68 -19.30
C ILE A 23 33.51 12.69 -18.34
N LYS A 24 34.62 13.26 -18.78
CA LYS A 24 35.92 13.18 -18.09
C LYS A 24 35.93 13.82 -16.70
N ASP A 25 35.35 14.98 -16.55
CA ASP A 25 35.29 15.74 -15.29
C ASP A 25 34.41 15.03 -14.23
N LYS A 26 33.50 14.16 -14.65
CA LYS A 26 32.65 13.35 -13.76
C LYS A 26 33.08 11.89 -13.62
N GLY A 27 34.07 11.46 -14.39
CA GLY A 27 34.49 10.05 -14.43
C GLY A 27 33.41 9.10 -14.92
N VAL A 28 32.55 9.53 -15.90
CA VAL A 28 31.43 8.73 -16.42
C VAL A 28 31.83 8.14 -17.78
N PHE A 29 31.62 6.82 -17.90
CA PHE A 29 31.65 6.07 -19.15
C PHE A 29 30.29 5.41 -19.36
N ASP A 30 29.55 5.86 -20.37
CA ASP A 30 28.17 5.46 -20.60
C ASP A 30 27.96 4.98 -22.03
N CYS A 31 27.68 3.67 -22.16
CA CYS A 31 27.34 3.00 -23.40
C CYS A 31 25.86 2.57 -23.47
N THR A 32 24.99 3.14 -22.65
CA THR A 32 23.57 2.78 -22.59
C THR A 32 22.94 2.74 -23.98
N SER A 33 22.27 1.62 -24.29
CA SER A 33 21.60 1.34 -25.56
C SER A 33 22.54 1.32 -26.78
N LYS A 34 23.84 1.15 -26.58
CA LYS A 34 24.81 0.92 -27.66
C LYS A 34 25.06 -0.58 -27.81
N GLN A 35 25.03 -1.09 -29.04
CA GLN A 35 25.35 -2.48 -29.30
C GLN A 35 26.87 -2.67 -29.28
N ILE A 36 27.41 -3.19 -28.18
CA ILE A 36 28.85 -3.41 -28.01
C ILE A 36 29.27 -4.86 -28.32
N GLY A 37 28.28 -5.75 -28.45
CA GLY A 37 28.52 -7.17 -28.74
C GLY A 37 28.18 -8.09 -27.56
N ALA A 38 28.49 -9.39 -27.72
CA ALA A 38 28.11 -10.42 -26.76
C ALA A 38 29.05 -10.45 -25.53
N THR A 39 30.25 -9.89 -25.61
CA THR A 39 31.29 -9.88 -24.57
C THR A 39 31.78 -8.47 -24.30
N LEU A 40 32.47 -8.29 -23.19
CA LEU A 40 33.11 -7.02 -22.86
C LEU A 40 34.12 -6.60 -23.94
N PHE A 41 34.41 -5.32 -23.99
CA PHE A 41 35.47 -4.76 -24.82
C PHE A 41 36.84 -5.43 -24.54
N PRO A 42 37.72 -5.53 -25.56
CA PRO A 42 39.10 -5.98 -25.35
C PRO A 42 39.84 -5.15 -24.30
N LEU A 43 40.78 -5.78 -23.61
CA LEU A 43 41.57 -5.13 -22.57
C LEU A 43 42.26 -3.84 -23.03
N GLU A 44 42.77 -3.84 -24.30
CA GLU A 44 43.44 -2.69 -24.92
C GLU A 44 42.51 -1.49 -25.04
N ASP A 45 41.24 -1.72 -25.37
CA ASP A 45 40.26 -0.65 -25.49
C ASP A 45 39.95 0.00 -24.12
N TRP A 46 39.82 -0.81 -23.06
CA TRP A 46 39.67 -0.31 -21.69
C TRP A 46 40.88 0.52 -21.22
N GLN A 47 42.10 0.05 -21.51
CA GLN A 47 43.33 0.76 -21.18
C GLN A 47 43.40 2.11 -21.88
N SER A 48 42.84 2.20 -23.09
CA SER A 48 42.78 3.46 -23.85
C SER A 48 41.95 4.54 -23.16
N LEU A 49 40.97 4.21 -22.31
CA LEU A 49 40.22 5.21 -21.54
C LEU A 49 41.13 5.97 -20.57
N ASN A 50 41.96 5.26 -19.79
CA ASN A 50 42.87 5.85 -18.82
C ASN A 50 43.96 6.70 -19.52
N THR A 51 44.52 6.19 -20.61
CA THR A 51 45.55 6.94 -21.37
C THR A 51 45.02 8.22 -22.01
N ASN A 52 43.71 8.28 -22.27
CA ASN A 52 43.00 9.44 -22.79
C ASN A 52 42.44 10.36 -21.68
N GLY A 53 42.81 10.10 -20.42
CA GLY A 53 42.48 10.96 -19.27
C GLY A 53 41.06 10.80 -18.74
N LEU A 54 40.39 9.68 -19.00
CA LEU A 54 39.14 9.32 -18.33
C LEU A 54 39.43 8.31 -17.23
N ASP A 55 39.41 8.76 -15.96
CA ASP A 55 39.34 7.88 -14.78
C ASP A 55 37.86 7.49 -14.56
N ALA A 56 37.46 6.37 -15.18
CA ALA A 56 36.06 5.93 -15.14
C ALA A 56 35.70 5.41 -13.73
N LYS A 57 34.85 6.14 -13.03
CA LYS A 57 34.29 5.79 -11.72
C LYS A 57 32.88 5.23 -11.83
N LEU A 58 32.09 5.75 -12.78
CA LEU A 58 30.73 5.34 -13.08
C LEU A 58 30.71 4.73 -14.48
N VAL A 59 30.36 3.44 -14.57
CA VAL A 59 30.36 2.69 -15.82
C VAL A 59 28.94 2.14 -16.05
N PHE A 60 28.34 2.56 -17.15
CA PHE A 60 27.00 2.13 -17.57
C PHE A 60 27.08 1.35 -18.89
N LEU A 61 26.80 0.05 -18.83
CA LEU A 61 26.70 -0.84 -19.98
C LEU A 61 25.28 -1.40 -20.07
N VAL A 62 24.29 -0.53 -19.96
CA VAL A 62 22.86 -0.87 -19.91
C VAL A 62 22.31 -1.13 -21.30
N SER A 63 21.59 -2.23 -21.52
CA SER A 63 20.99 -2.59 -22.82
C SER A 63 21.99 -2.62 -23.98
N THR A 64 23.16 -3.23 -23.74
CA THR A 64 24.27 -3.23 -24.72
C THR A 64 24.40 -4.54 -25.50
N GLY A 65 23.58 -5.57 -25.18
CA GLY A 65 23.59 -6.87 -25.84
C GLY A 65 24.61 -7.86 -25.25
N LEU A 66 25.20 -7.56 -24.09
CA LEU A 66 26.13 -8.46 -23.41
C LEU A 66 25.47 -9.79 -23.03
N LYS A 67 26.18 -10.91 -23.26
CA LYS A 67 25.76 -12.27 -22.91
C LYS A 67 26.67 -12.96 -21.93
N GLU A 68 27.94 -12.55 -21.89
CA GLU A 68 28.97 -13.10 -21.01
C GLU A 68 29.82 -11.98 -20.43
N ILE A 69 30.12 -12.08 -19.14
CA ILE A 69 31.10 -11.20 -18.48
C ILE A 69 32.41 -11.96 -18.36
N THR A 70 33.42 -11.42 -19.03
CA THR A 70 34.82 -11.82 -18.91
C THR A 70 35.48 -11.05 -17.75
N HIS A 71 36.78 -10.78 -17.80
CA HIS A 71 37.45 -10.04 -16.73
C HIS A 71 37.51 -8.55 -17.04
N PHE A 72 37.16 -7.71 -16.05
CA PHE A 72 37.44 -6.29 -16.11
C PHE A 72 38.93 -6.01 -15.83
N PRO A 73 39.53 -5.02 -16.47
CA PRO A 73 40.88 -4.55 -16.10
C PRO A 73 40.84 -3.82 -14.73
N SER A 74 42.02 -3.51 -14.23
CA SER A 74 42.13 -2.66 -13.03
C SER A 74 41.63 -1.24 -13.33
N MET A 75 40.57 -0.83 -12.66
CA MET A 75 39.91 0.48 -12.83
C MET A 75 39.39 0.98 -11.50
N ASN A 76 39.26 2.31 -11.37
CA ASN A 76 38.74 2.97 -10.17
C ASN A 76 37.19 3.01 -10.12
N VAL A 77 36.53 2.03 -10.73
CA VAL A 77 35.06 1.96 -10.80
C VAL A 77 34.46 1.79 -9.41
N THR A 78 33.52 2.66 -9.08
CA THR A 78 32.73 2.60 -7.85
C THR A 78 31.29 2.18 -8.10
N TRP A 79 30.77 2.42 -9.32
CA TRP A 79 29.43 2.01 -9.76
C TRP A 79 29.52 1.37 -11.13
N LEU A 80 29.08 0.11 -11.21
CA LEU A 80 28.98 -0.65 -12.46
C LEU A 80 27.54 -1.09 -12.67
N ASP A 81 26.95 -0.62 -13.75
CA ASP A 81 25.60 -0.99 -14.18
C ASP A 81 25.67 -1.84 -15.45
N LEU A 82 25.28 -3.10 -15.30
CA LEU A 82 25.22 -4.12 -16.35
C LEU A 82 23.77 -4.56 -16.61
N SER A 83 22.81 -3.78 -16.14
CA SER A 83 21.40 -4.14 -16.21
C SER A 83 20.84 -4.17 -17.63
N HIS A 84 19.70 -4.84 -17.80
CA HIS A 84 18.98 -4.92 -19.09
C HIS A 84 19.83 -5.49 -20.23
N ASN A 85 20.60 -6.54 -19.95
CA ASN A 85 21.39 -7.27 -20.95
C ASN A 85 20.87 -8.72 -21.10
N GLU A 86 21.63 -9.56 -21.76
CA GLU A 86 21.34 -10.99 -21.91
C GLU A 86 22.39 -11.85 -21.19
N ILE A 87 22.97 -11.33 -20.10
CA ILE A 87 24.06 -12.00 -19.39
C ILE A 87 23.57 -13.30 -18.77
N ALA A 88 24.13 -14.41 -19.23
CA ALA A 88 23.84 -15.75 -18.74
C ALA A 88 25.03 -16.39 -18.02
N THR A 89 26.26 -15.95 -18.31
CA THR A 89 27.48 -16.49 -17.73
C THR A 89 28.46 -15.39 -17.30
N MET A 90 29.19 -15.67 -16.23
CA MET A 90 30.23 -14.80 -15.70
C MET A 90 31.46 -15.66 -15.34
N LYS A 91 32.65 -15.16 -15.65
CA LYS A 91 33.90 -15.87 -15.34
C LYS A 91 34.25 -15.71 -13.86
N THR A 92 34.94 -16.71 -13.33
CA THR A 92 35.51 -16.67 -11.98
C THR A 92 36.34 -15.40 -11.77
N GLY A 93 36.05 -14.63 -10.70
CA GLY A 93 36.80 -13.41 -10.38
C GLY A 93 36.68 -12.29 -11.44
N CYS A 94 35.61 -12.28 -12.24
CA CYS A 94 35.48 -11.28 -13.30
C CYS A 94 35.50 -9.84 -12.81
N PHE A 95 35.16 -9.59 -11.55
CA PHE A 95 35.18 -8.27 -10.89
C PHE A 95 36.40 -8.06 -9.99
N ALA A 96 37.31 -9.01 -9.86
CA ALA A 96 38.43 -9.00 -8.90
C ALA A 96 39.31 -7.74 -9.00
N ASN A 97 39.46 -7.17 -10.19
CA ASN A 97 40.26 -5.99 -10.42
C ASN A 97 39.53 -4.65 -10.08
N LEU A 98 38.25 -4.71 -9.77
CA LEU A 98 37.44 -3.53 -9.42
C LEU A 98 37.40 -3.35 -7.90
N THR A 99 38.56 -3.15 -7.30
CA THR A 99 38.73 -3.11 -5.83
C THR A 99 38.01 -1.96 -5.13
N LEU A 100 37.55 -0.94 -5.88
CA LEU A 100 36.80 0.19 -5.35
C LEU A 100 35.29 0.07 -5.59
N LEU A 101 34.82 -1.04 -6.18
CA LEU A 101 33.42 -1.23 -6.55
C LEU A 101 32.53 -1.22 -5.31
N GLN A 102 31.51 -0.36 -5.32
CA GLN A 102 30.53 -0.18 -4.25
C GLN A 102 29.12 -0.61 -4.65
N VAL A 103 28.76 -0.40 -5.93
CA VAL A 103 27.46 -0.72 -6.48
C VAL A 103 27.63 -1.56 -7.73
N LEU A 104 27.00 -2.73 -7.75
CA LEU A 104 26.93 -3.62 -8.91
C LEU A 104 25.46 -3.92 -9.23
N ASP A 105 25.03 -3.52 -10.42
CA ASP A 105 23.71 -3.82 -10.92
C ASP A 105 23.78 -4.86 -12.04
N LEU A 106 23.21 -6.04 -11.80
CA LEU A 106 23.10 -7.17 -12.70
C LEU A 106 21.62 -7.51 -13.00
N SER A 107 20.70 -6.60 -12.65
CA SER A 107 19.26 -6.82 -12.81
C SER A 107 18.87 -6.91 -14.30
N HIS A 108 17.71 -7.52 -14.56
CA HIS A 108 17.19 -7.69 -15.92
C HIS A 108 18.18 -8.37 -16.87
N ASN A 109 18.67 -9.55 -16.46
CA ASN A 109 19.56 -10.39 -17.22
C ASN A 109 19.00 -11.83 -17.34
N ARG A 110 19.82 -12.80 -17.69
CA ARG A 110 19.45 -14.22 -17.82
C ARG A 110 20.28 -15.12 -16.90
N LEU A 111 20.68 -14.59 -15.74
CA LEU A 111 21.45 -15.33 -14.76
C LEU A 111 20.61 -16.46 -14.15
N LYS A 112 21.19 -17.65 -14.09
CA LYS A 112 20.61 -18.83 -13.44
C LYS A 112 21.35 -19.16 -12.18
N SER A 113 20.70 -19.88 -11.28
CA SER A 113 21.30 -20.32 -9.99
C SER A 113 22.63 -21.06 -10.19
N GLU A 114 22.74 -21.90 -11.23
CA GLU A 114 23.93 -22.66 -11.52
C GLU A 114 25.11 -21.81 -12.03
N SER A 115 24.79 -20.66 -12.67
CA SER A 115 25.83 -19.75 -13.19
C SER A 115 26.27 -18.70 -12.18
N LEU A 116 25.52 -18.53 -11.10
CA LEU A 116 25.80 -17.57 -10.03
C LEU A 116 26.42 -18.30 -8.83
N ASN A 117 27.71 -18.47 -8.84
CA ASN A 117 28.46 -19.13 -7.78
C ASN A 117 29.39 -18.15 -7.04
N PRO A 118 29.91 -18.48 -5.85
CA PRO A 118 30.76 -17.60 -5.05
C PRO A 118 32.01 -17.10 -5.81
N ASP A 119 32.61 -17.93 -6.65
CA ASP A 119 33.82 -17.62 -7.38
C ASP A 119 33.67 -16.43 -8.35
N VAL A 120 32.45 -16.13 -8.77
CA VAL A 120 32.16 -14.95 -9.62
C VAL A 120 32.54 -13.65 -8.89
N PHE A 121 32.29 -13.59 -7.60
CA PHE A 121 32.57 -12.44 -6.73
C PHE A 121 33.93 -12.55 -6.02
N ALA A 122 34.69 -13.61 -6.30
CA ALA A 122 36.00 -13.74 -5.72
C ALA A 122 36.89 -12.56 -6.11
N GLY A 123 37.61 -12.01 -5.13
CA GLY A 123 38.66 -11.02 -5.36
C GLY A 123 39.98 -11.69 -5.78
N HIS A 124 41.05 -10.94 -5.73
CA HIS A 124 42.37 -11.51 -5.96
C HIS A 124 42.68 -12.58 -4.90
N TYR A 125 42.93 -13.78 -5.35
CA TYR A 125 43.32 -14.89 -4.48
C TYR A 125 44.82 -15.21 -4.64
N SER A 126 45.53 -15.16 -3.54
CA SER A 126 46.82 -15.82 -3.40
C SER A 126 46.74 -16.80 -2.24
N THR A 127 47.58 -17.82 -2.22
CA THR A 127 47.66 -18.80 -1.12
C THR A 127 47.91 -18.15 0.27
N ASN A 128 48.32 -16.90 0.31
CA ASN A 128 48.70 -16.16 1.53
C ASN A 128 47.79 -14.97 1.84
N GLU A 129 46.91 -14.55 0.93
CA GLU A 129 46.09 -13.35 1.11
C GLU A 129 44.66 -13.57 0.55
N TYR A 130 43.70 -13.40 1.41
CA TYR A 130 42.25 -13.31 1.02
C TYR A 130 41.90 -11.83 0.75
N MET A 131 41.60 -11.51 -0.49
CA MET A 131 41.26 -10.16 -0.89
C MET A 131 39.82 -10.15 -1.46
N PRO A 132 38.79 -10.00 -0.63
CA PRO A 132 37.40 -9.92 -1.08
C PRO A 132 37.12 -8.59 -1.75
N LEU A 133 35.92 -8.47 -2.40
CA LEU A 133 35.37 -7.19 -2.84
C LEU A 133 34.87 -6.38 -1.63
N SER A 134 35.79 -5.94 -0.80
CA SER A 134 35.56 -5.40 0.55
C SER A 134 34.76 -4.07 0.58
N LYS A 135 34.52 -3.46 -0.59
CA LYS A 135 33.78 -2.18 -0.71
C LYS A 135 32.42 -2.34 -1.35
N LEU A 136 32.05 -3.52 -1.87
CA LEU A 136 30.76 -3.75 -2.48
C LEU A 136 29.65 -3.72 -1.42
N ARG A 137 28.79 -2.73 -1.50
CA ARG A 137 27.69 -2.49 -0.55
C ARG A 137 26.33 -2.77 -1.14
N VAL A 138 26.15 -2.62 -2.45
CA VAL A 138 24.88 -2.79 -3.15
C VAL A 138 25.05 -3.80 -4.27
N LEU A 139 24.24 -4.86 -4.23
CA LEU A 139 24.16 -5.88 -5.26
C LEU A 139 22.70 -6.06 -5.72
N ARG A 140 22.43 -5.79 -7.00
CA ARG A 140 21.12 -5.99 -7.59
C ARG A 140 21.15 -7.16 -8.55
N LEU A 141 20.32 -8.14 -8.28
CA LEU A 141 20.14 -9.39 -9.04
C LEU A 141 18.70 -9.59 -9.49
N GLY A 142 17.88 -8.54 -9.41
CA GLY A 142 16.46 -8.60 -9.75
C GLY A 142 16.18 -8.96 -11.21
N ALA A 143 15.01 -9.50 -11.49
CA ALA A 143 14.58 -9.86 -12.85
C ALA A 143 15.62 -10.72 -13.60
N ASN A 144 15.97 -11.84 -13.00
CA ASN A 144 16.80 -12.91 -13.58
C ASN A 144 16.04 -14.25 -13.51
N ASP A 145 16.71 -15.36 -13.79
CA ASP A 145 16.15 -16.72 -13.73
C ASP A 145 16.64 -17.49 -12.47
N LEU A 146 16.81 -16.78 -11.36
CA LEU A 146 17.28 -17.39 -10.10
C LEU A 146 16.13 -18.09 -9.39
N HIS A 147 16.35 -19.32 -8.92
CA HIS A 147 15.39 -20.10 -8.13
C HIS A 147 15.96 -20.59 -6.80
N SER A 148 17.27 -20.46 -6.61
CA SER A 148 18.01 -20.77 -5.39
C SER A 148 19.34 -20.03 -5.38
N LEU A 149 19.97 -19.88 -4.23
CA LEU A 149 21.30 -19.30 -4.05
C LEU A 149 22.28 -20.35 -3.49
N ASN A 150 23.52 -20.27 -3.93
CA ASN A 150 24.59 -21.02 -3.28
C ASN A 150 24.78 -20.49 -1.84
N PRO A 151 24.91 -21.33 -0.80
CA PRO A 151 25.02 -20.88 0.60
C PRO A 151 26.21 -19.96 0.86
N ASP A 152 27.29 -20.08 0.10
CA ASP A 152 28.52 -19.31 0.23
C ASP A 152 28.59 -18.12 -0.74
N LEU A 153 27.49 -17.82 -1.46
CA LEU A 153 27.46 -16.83 -2.57
C LEU A 153 28.05 -15.48 -2.18
N PHE A 154 27.80 -15.03 -0.97
CA PHE A 154 28.19 -13.70 -0.50
C PHE A 154 29.48 -13.70 0.37
N GLU A 155 30.21 -14.81 0.46
CA GLU A 155 31.41 -14.91 1.31
C GLU A 155 32.49 -13.89 0.93
N HIS A 156 32.56 -13.50 -0.36
CA HIS A 156 33.51 -12.51 -0.86
C HIS A 156 33.00 -11.06 -0.79
N LEU A 157 31.82 -10.83 -0.17
CA LEU A 157 31.14 -9.53 -0.09
C LEU A 157 30.90 -9.06 1.36
N PRO A 158 31.97 -8.90 2.17
CA PRO A 158 31.83 -8.62 3.62
C PRO A 158 31.20 -7.27 3.95
N ALA A 159 31.08 -6.34 2.98
CA ALA A 159 30.51 -5.03 3.17
C ALA A 159 29.07 -4.90 2.61
N LEU A 160 28.46 -6.01 2.16
CA LEU A 160 27.14 -5.98 1.52
C LEU A 160 26.06 -5.48 2.50
N GLU A 161 25.35 -4.44 2.11
CA GLU A 161 24.31 -3.78 2.90
C GLU A 161 22.95 -3.79 2.21
N GLU A 162 22.91 -3.82 0.86
CA GLU A 162 21.68 -3.83 0.06
C GLU A 162 21.74 -5.01 -0.92
N LEU A 163 20.73 -5.88 -0.85
CA LEU A 163 20.51 -7.00 -1.76
C LEU A 163 19.12 -6.91 -2.36
N SER A 164 19.03 -6.96 -3.68
CA SER A 164 17.76 -7.01 -4.42
C SER A 164 17.70 -8.30 -5.24
N LEU A 165 16.63 -9.07 -5.02
CA LEU A 165 16.33 -10.35 -5.67
C LEU A 165 14.95 -10.35 -6.36
N GLU A 166 14.31 -9.18 -6.45
CA GLU A 166 12.94 -9.04 -6.97
C GLU A 166 12.76 -9.68 -8.35
N LEU A 167 11.52 -10.11 -8.67
CA LEU A 167 11.17 -10.67 -9.98
C LEU A 167 12.00 -11.91 -10.39
N ASN A 168 12.52 -12.67 -9.43
CA ASN A 168 13.12 -13.98 -9.68
C ASN A 168 12.15 -15.11 -9.28
N PRO A 169 12.06 -16.21 -10.03
CA PRO A 169 11.07 -17.27 -9.81
C PRO A 169 11.49 -18.24 -8.68
N PHE A 170 11.75 -17.74 -7.48
CA PHE A 170 12.18 -18.58 -6.35
C PHE A 170 11.07 -19.53 -5.89
N LYS A 171 9.84 -19.04 -5.73
CA LYS A 171 8.68 -19.74 -5.14
C LYS A 171 8.86 -20.17 -3.69
N VAL A 172 10.05 -20.62 -3.33
CA VAL A 172 10.45 -21.03 -1.99
C VAL A 172 11.88 -20.54 -1.73
N ILE A 173 12.13 -19.93 -0.59
CA ILE A 173 13.48 -19.71 -0.11
C ILE A 173 13.93 -21.03 0.55
N ASP A 174 14.69 -21.82 -0.19
CA ASP A 174 15.22 -23.09 0.28
C ASP A 174 16.32 -22.90 1.36
N GLN A 175 16.74 -23.97 1.99
CA GLN A 175 17.74 -23.92 3.05
C GLN A 175 19.07 -23.31 2.60
N GLN A 176 19.48 -23.53 1.36
CA GLN A 176 20.73 -22.95 0.81
C GLN A 176 20.59 -21.43 0.67
N SER A 177 19.50 -20.97 0.10
CA SER A 177 19.19 -19.55 -0.05
C SER A 177 19.01 -18.86 1.32
N GLU A 178 18.37 -19.53 2.29
CA GLU A 178 18.25 -19.04 3.65
C GLU A 178 19.65 -18.81 4.28
N ILE A 179 20.55 -19.79 4.17
CA ILE A 179 21.94 -19.68 4.67
C ILE A 179 22.66 -18.52 3.96
N ALA A 180 22.55 -18.43 2.64
CA ALA A 180 23.19 -17.37 1.86
C ALA A 180 22.75 -15.97 2.34
N ILE A 181 21.46 -15.72 2.41
CA ILE A 181 20.91 -14.41 2.84
C ILE A 181 21.26 -14.14 4.30
N ALA A 182 21.10 -15.14 5.17
CA ALA A 182 21.41 -15.01 6.60
C ALA A 182 22.90 -14.79 6.88
N SER A 183 23.81 -15.14 5.96
CA SER A 183 25.24 -14.89 6.09
C SER A 183 25.64 -13.42 5.93
N ILE A 184 24.76 -12.56 5.41
CA ILE A 184 25.03 -11.14 5.17
C ILE A 184 24.83 -10.37 6.47
N GLU A 185 25.86 -10.31 7.30
CA GLU A 185 25.79 -9.70 8.66
C GLU A 185 25.43 -8.21 8.64
N ARG A 186 25.82 -7.48 7.59
CA ARG A 186 25.64 -6.04 7.46
C ARG A 186 24.39 -5.64 6.65
N LEU A 187 23.53 -6.59 6.33
CA LEU A 187 22.34 -6.34 5.51
C LEU A 187 21.42 -5.32 6.19
N VAL A 188 21.12 -4.24 5.46
CA VAL A 188 20.25 -3.13 5.85
C VAL A 188 18.97 -3.09 5.01
N SER A 189 19.07 -3.45 3.73
CA SER A 189 17.97 -3.42 2.78
C SER A 189 17.89 -4.74 2.01
N LEU A 190 16.69 -5.32 1.99
CA LEU A 190 16.41 -6.57 1.27
C LEU A 190 15.11 -6.43 0.47
N ASP A 191 15.22 -6.64 -0.84
CA ASP A 191 14.07 -6.72 -1.73
C ASP A 191 13.83 -8.16 -2.19
N LEU A 192 12.69 -8.72 -1.79
CA LEU A 192 12.20 -10.06 -2.14
C LEU A 192 10.83 -9.96 -2.85
N SER A 193 10.55 -8.84 -3.51
CA SER A 193 9.25 -8.62 -4.15
C SER A 193 9.10 -9.47 -5.42
N TYR A 194 7.86 -9.86 -5.70
CA TYR A 194 7.48 -10.60 -6.92
C TYR A 194 8.29 -11.90 -7.14
N MET A 195 8.56 -12.64 -6.07
CA MET A 195 9.30 -13.92 -6.13
C MET A 195 8.38 -15.15 -6.02
N GLU A 196 7.06 -14.97 -6.06
CA GLU A 196 6.05 -16.03 -5.89
C GLU A 196 6.17 -16.79 -4.56
N LEU A 197 6.64 -16.14 -3.48
CA LEU A 197 6.86 -16.76 -2.17
C LEU A 197 5.55 -16.98 -1.43
N GLU A 198 5.30 -18.22 -0.99
CA GLU A 198 4.16 -18.58 -0.15
C GLU A 198 4.45 -18.41 1.36
N ASP A 199 5.70 -18.48 1.77
CA ASP A 199 6.18 -18.31 3.15
C ASP A 199 7.60 -17.77 3.19
N ILE A 200 7.99 -17.24 4.35
CA ILE A 200 9.36 -16.78 4.65
C ILE A 200 9.96 -17.68 5.73
N PRO A 201 11.14 -18.28 5.50
CA PRO A 201 11.80 -19.13 6.50
C PRO A 201 11.95 -18.42 7.85
N LYS A 202 11.53 -19.09 8.90
CA LYS A 202 11.38 -18.51 10.24
C LYS A 202 12.61 -17.73 10.73
N TYR A 203 13.81 -18.24 10.42
CA TYR A 203 15.06 -17.70 10.94
C TYR A 203 15.83 -16.82 9.95
N LEU A 204 15.27 -16.53 8.79
CA LEU A 204 15.91 -15.76 7.72
C LEU A 204 16.49 -14.42 8.23
N PHE A 205 15.78 -13.76 9.14
CA PHE A 205 16.18 -12.44 9.68
C PHE A 205 16.89 -12.51 11.03
N HIS A 206 17.28 -13.72 11.50
CA HIS A 206 17.91 -13.88 12.80
C HIS A 206 19.33 -13.28 12.85
N THR A 207 20.11 -13.44 11.79
CA THR A 207 21.50 -12.96 11.72
C THR A 207 21.61 -11.52 11.24
N PRO A 208 20.91 -11.06 10.18
CA PRO A 208 21.02 -9.67 9.73
C PRO A 208 20.26 -8.72 10.68
N ARG A 209 20.79 -8.53 11.89
CA ARG A 209 20.15 -7.71 12.94
C ARG A 209 20.03 -6.24 12.59
N GLY A 210 20.73 -5.77 11.55
CA GLY A 210 20.67 -4.41 11.04
C GLY A 210 19.61 -4.18 9.96
N LEU A 211 18.80 -5.18 9.60
CA LEU A 211 17.80 -5.07 8.54
C LEU A 211 16.74 -4.01 8.87
N ARG A 212 16.66 -2.95 8.03
CA ARG A 212 15.78 -1.80 8.22
C ARG A 212 14.71 -1.70 7.15
N TYR A 213 15.00 -2.16 5.92
CA TYR A 213 14.11 -2.06 4.77
C TYR A 213 13.84 -3.46 4.23
N LEU A 214 12.58 -3.87 4.23
CA LEU A 214 12.16 -5.15 3.70
C LEU A 214 10.96 -4.97 2.76
N ASN A 215 11.15 -5.38 1.51
CA ASN A 215 10.10 -5.39 0.51
C ASN A 215 9.66 -6.83 0.22
N LEU A 216 8.40 -7.14 0.51
CA LEU A 216 7.75 -8.44 0.27
C LEU A 216 6.55 -8.30 -0.69
N THR A 217 6.46 -7.18 -1.41
CA THR A 217 5.36 -6.88 -2.34
C THR A 217 5.20 -7.98 -3.40
N GLY A 218 3.96 -8.26 -3.79
CA GLY A 218 3.66 -9.12 -4.95
C GLY A 218 4.01 -10.60 -4.76
N ASN A 219 4.00 -11.09 -3.53
CA ASN A 219 4.19 -12.49 -3.22
C ASN A 219 2.85 -13.22 -2.98
N LEU A 220 2.90 -14.46 -2.54
CA LEU A 220 1.73 -15.32 -2.28
C LEU A 220 1.50 -15.57 -0.78
N LEU A 221 1.95 -14.65 0.07
CA LEU A 221 1.82 -14.75 1.51
C LEU A 221 0.35 -14.66 1.92
N GLN A 222 -0.13 -15.66 2.67
CA GLN A 222 -1.52 -15.73 3.13
C GLN A 222 -1.73 -15.12 4.52
N GLU A 223 -0.64 -14.92 5.27
CA GLU A 223 -0.62 -14.31 6.60
C GLU A 223 0.66 -13.47 6.80
N VAL A 224 0.70 -12.70 7.88
CA VAL A 224 1.89 -11.94 8.26
C VAL A 224 3.02 -12.92 8.61
N PRO A 225 4.20 -12.84 7.95
CA PRO A 225 5.25 -13.83 8.17
C PRO A 225 5.78 -13.87 9.60
N ALA A 226 5.79 -15.05 10.22
CA ALA A 226 6.33 -15.24 11.57
C ALA A 226 7.83 -14.90 11.68
N ALA A 227 8.57 -14.96 10.57
CA ALA A 227 9.98 -14.57 10.47
C ALA A 227 10.22 -13.11 10.88
N LEU A 228 9.24 -12.22 10.71
CA LEU A 228 9.35 -10.80 11.08
C LEU A 228 9.66 -10.61 12.56
N SER A 229 9.33 -11.57 13.43
CA SER A 229 9.67 -11.51 14.87
C SER A 229 11.16 -11.38 15.14
N TYR A 230 12.01 -11.78 14.21
CA TYR A 230 13.47 -11.66 14.28
C TYR A 230 14.02 -10.36 13.65
N ALA A 231 13.23 -9.65 12.84
CA ALA A 231 13.62 -8.41 12.17
C ALA A 231 13.47 -7.19 13.09
N THR A 232 14.13 -7.21 14.26
CA THR A 232 13.89 -6.24 15.36
C THR A 232 14.31 -4.80 15.04
N ALA A 233 15.18 -4.57 14.05
CA ALA A 233 15.61 -3.24 13.60
C ALA A 233 14.77 -2.70 12.43
N LEU A 234 13.75 -3.45 11.97
CA LEU A 234 12.96 -3.11 10.80
C LEU A 234 12.25 -1.77 10.99
N ALA A 235 12.46 -0.85 10.03
CA ALA A 235 11.90 0.49 10.01
C ALA A 235 10.88 0.70 8.90
N TRP A 236 11.03 0.00 7.79
CA TRP A 236 10.17 0.08 6.61
C TRP A 236 9.78 -1.33 6.13
N LEU A 237 8.49 -1.56 5.95
CA LEU A 237 7.93 -2.84 5.48
C LEU A 237 6.83 -2.60 4.45
N SER A 238 6.92 -3.28 3.31
CA SER A 238 5.81 -3.45 2.39
C SER A 238 5.41 -4.92 2.27
N LEU A 239 4.11 -5.17 2.41
CA LEU A 239 3.44 -6.44 2.15
C LEU A 239 2.38 -6.30 1.05
N ASP A 240 2.46 -5.24 0.23
CA ASP A 240 1.51 -4.95 -0.82
C ASP A 240 1.31 -6.14 -1.77
N GLU A 241 0.14 -6.22 -2.39
CA GLU A 241 -0.18 -7.24 -3.40
C GLU A 241 -0.02 -8.70 -2.92
N ASN A 242 -0.13 -8.98 -1.61
CA ASN A 242 -0.17 -10.33 -1.08
C ASN A 242 -1.62 -10.79 -0.82
N PRO A 243 -1.94 -12.09 -0.94
CA PRO A 243 -3.30 -12.62 -0.73
C PRO A 243 -3.66 -12.81 0.76
N ILE A 244 -3.16 -11.95 1.66
CA ILE A 244 -3.52 -11.97 3.08
C ILE A 244 -5.01 -11.65 3.20
N SER A 245 -5.78 -12.54 3.80
CA SER A 245 -7.24 -12.40 3.89
C SER A 245 -7.72 -11.64 5.13
N SER A 246 -6.97 -11.72 6.22
CA SER A 246 -7.27 -11.06 7.48
C SER A 246 -6.03 -10.91 8.36
N ILE A 247 -6.04 -9.88 9.20
CA ILE A 247 -5.03 -9.67 10.24
C ILE A 247 -5.78 -9.55 11.56
N VAL A 248 -5.78 -10.65 12.34
CA VAL A 248 -6.57 -10.80 13.57
C VAL A 248 -5.72 -11.45 14.64
N VAL A 249 -6.29 -11.66 15.82
CA VAL A 249 -5.61 -12.37 16.93
C VAL A 249 -5.09 -13.72 16.44
N GLY A 250 -3.78 -13.95 16.59
CA GLY A 250 -3.06 -15.13 16.11
C GLY A 250 -2.36 -14.96 14.77
N THR A 251 -2.71 -13.92 13.99
CA THR A 251 -2.05 -13.53 12.73
C THR A 251 -1.64 -12.05 12.72
N GLU A 252 -1.62 -11.41 13.90
CA GLU A 252 -1.20 -10.04 14.09
C GLU A 252 0.31 -9.84 13.84
N PHE A 253 0.70 -8.60 13.63
CA PHE A 253 2.12 -8.25 13.53
C PHE A 253 2.86 -8.53 14.84
N PRO A 254 4.05 -9.13 14.76
CA PRO A 254 4.92 -9.31 15.93
C PRO A 254 5.41 -7.94 16.44
N SER A 255 6.11 -7.93 17.59
CA SER A 255 6.70 -6.71 18.13
C SER A 255 7.84 -6.19 17.25
N LEU A 256 7.55 -5.15 16.47
CA LEU A 256 8.49 -4.43 15.61
C LEU A 256 8.64 -2.99 16.11
N LYS A 257 9.39 -2.83 17.19
CA LYS A 257 9.46 -1.56 17.95
C LYS A 257 10.04 -0.38 17.17
N GLN A 258 10.78 -0.63 16.08
CA GLN A 258 11.40 0.41 15.26
C GLN A 258 10.67 0.67 13.95
N LEU A 259 9.58 -0.08 13.66
CA LEU A 259 8.83 0.09 12.43
C LEU A 259 8.11 1.44 12.41
N THR A 260 8.46 2.28 11.44
CA THR A 260 7.88 3.61 11.24
C THR A 260 6.97 3.69 10.02
N PHE A 261 7.16 2.81 9.04
CA PHE A 261 6.39 2.75 7.81
C PHE A 261 5.86 1.34 7.55
N LEU A 262 4.56 1.24 7.25
CA LEU A 262 3.90 0.00 6.86
C LEU A 262 3.00 0.22 5.65
N SER A 263 3.13 -0.63 4.62
CA SER A 263 2.20 -0.68 3.50
C SER A 263 1.51 -2.04 3.37
N LEU A 264 0.18 -2.00 3.24
CA LEU A 264 -0.76 -3.11 3.09
C LEU A 264 -1.77 -2.76 1.98
N SER A 265 -1.27 -2.41 0.81
CA SER A 265 -2.07 -1.90 -0.30
C SER A 265 -2.24 -2.95 -1.40
N TYR A 266 -3.28 -2.79 -2.22
CA TYR A 266 -3.57 -3.68 -3.35
C TYR A 266 -3.76 -5.15 -2.95
N MET A 267 -4.19 -5.42 -1.71
CA MET A 267 -4.44 -6.78 -1.21
C MET A 267 -5.82 -7.26 -1.65
N SER A 268 -5.85 -8.08 -2.69
CA SER A 268 -7.11 -8.54 -3.31
C SER A 268 -7.99 -9.41 -2.41
N GLN A 269 -7.45 -9.98 -1.34
CA GLN A 269 -8.17 -10.89 -0.42
C GLN A 269 -8.45 -10.28 0.95
N LEU A 270 -7.84 -9.14 1.31
CA LEU A 270 -7.95 -8.56 2.64
C LEU A 270 -9.37 -8.08 2.93
N LYS A 271 -10.02 -8.66 3.94
CA LYS A 271 -11.40 -8.38 4.35
C LYS A 271 -11.50 -7.71 5.72
N VAL A 272 -10.64 -8.11 6.64
CA VAL A 272 -10.74 -7.74 8.06
C VAL A 272 -9.37 -7.41 8.63
N ILE A 273 -9.30 -6.28 9.32
CA ILE A 273 -8.21 -5.92 10.23
C ILE A 273 -8.81 -5.84 11.63
N GLY A 274 -8.46 -6.78 12.48
CA GLY A 274 -9.06 -6.98 13.79
C GLY A 274 -8.42 -6.17 14.91
N ARG A 275 -8.89 -6.44 16.12
CA ARG A 275 -8.36 -5.83 17.34
C ARG A 275 -6.89 -6.22 17.53
N GLY A 276 -6.03 -5.24 17.85
CA GLY A 276 -4.62 -5.46 18.14
C GLY A 276 -3.77 -5.89 16.95
N ALA A 277 -4.30 -5.85 15.72
CA ALA A 277 -3.58 -6.24 14.51
C ALA A 277 -2.19 -5.57 14.41
N PHE A 278 -2.08 -4.33 14.84
CA PHE A 278 -0.85 -3.51 14.81
C PHE A 278 -0.30 -3.20 16.22
N SER A 279 -0.74 -3.91 17.24
CA SER A 279 -0.37 -3.62 18.64
C SER A 279 1.14 -3.74 18.93
N GLY A 280 1.87 -4.52 18.14
CA GLY A 280 3.33 -4.67 18.21
C GLY A 280 4.14 -3.54 17.55
N LEU A 281 3.49 -2.56 16.91
CA LEU A 281 4.12 -1.54 16.06
C LEU A 281 4.20 -0.18 16.79
N GLU A 282 4.99 -0.13 17.85
CA GLU A 282 5.01 0.99 18.82
C GLU A 282 5.46 2.34 18.23
N SER A 283 6.28 2.34 17.18
CA SER A 283 6.85 3.55 16.57
C SER A 283 6.23 3.92 15.22
N LEU A 284 5.11 3.31 14.86
CA LEU A 284 4.50 3.47 13.55
C LEU A 284 4.05 4.92 13.31
N GLN A 285 4.50 5.51 12.21
CA GLN A 285 4.25 6.91 11.85
C GLN A 285 3.48 7.06 10.53
N GLU A 286 3.69 6.15 9.60
CA GLU A 286 3.04 6.18 8.30
C GLU A 286 2.45 4.82 7.95
N VAL A 287 1.17 4.82 7.57
CA VAL A 287 0.41 3.61 7.27
C VAL A 287 -0.35 3.76 5.98
N HIS A 288 -0.10 2.85 5.05
CA HIS A 288 -0.83 2.73 3.80
C HIS A 288 -1.68 1.45 3.82
N ILE A 289 -2.99 1.60 3.82
CA ILE A 289 -3.97 0.51 3.67
C ILE A 289 -4.91 0.98 2.57
N THR A 290 -4.49 0.85 1.31
CA THR A 290 -5.19 1.45 0.18
C THR A 290 -5.45 0.44 -0.92
N ASN A 291 -6.49 0.71 -1.73
CA ASN A 291 -6.80 -0.15 -2.88
C ASN A 291 -7.06 -1.62 -2.51
N ASN A 292 -7.73 -1.84 -1.37
CA ASN A 292 -8.14 -3.18 -0.92
C ASN A 292 -9.65 -3.34 -1.12
N PRO A 293 -10.11 -3.89 -2.27
CA PRO A 293 -11.52 -3.85 -2.67
C PRO A 293 -12.46 -4.66 -1.78
N HIS A 294 -11.91 -5.57 -0.98
CA HIS A 294 -12.68 -6.42 -0.07
C HIS A 294 -12.54 -6.03 1.40
N LEU A 295 -11.73 -5.01 1.75
CA LEU A 295 -11.58 -4.56 3.13
C LEU A 295 -12.83 -3.82 3.59
N THR A 296 -13.66 -4.49 4.36
CA THR A 296 -14.92 -3.97 4.88
C THR A 296 -14.87 -3.59 6.35
N TYR A 297 -13.93 -4.17 7.11
CA TYR A 297 -13.86 -4.00 8.54
C TYR A 297 -12.44 -3.67 9.03
N LEU A 298 -12.35 -2.53 9.70
CA LEU A 298 -11.16 -2.06 10.41
C LEU A 298 -11.57 -1.78 11.86
N HIS A 299 -11.06 -2.58 12.78
CA HIS A 299 -11.45 -2.49 14.20
C HIS A 299 -10.91 -1.21 14.83
N GLY A 300 -11.73 -0.52 15.64
CA GLY A 300 -11.37 0.70 16.35
C GLY A 300 -10.14 0.58 17.27
N HIS A 301 -9.81 -0.62 17.73
CA HIS A 301 -8.61 -0.90 18.53
C HIS A 301 -7.55 -1.69 17.73
N ALA A 302 -7.45 -1.52 16.42
CA ALA A 302 -6.44 -2.23 15.61
C ALA A 302 -5.01 -1.84 15.99
N PHE A 303 -4.77 -0.58 16.35
CA PHE A 303 -3.47 -0.05 16.75
C PHE A 303 -3.22 -0.08 18.27
N VAL A 304 -4.24 -0.41 19.05
CA VAL A 304 -4.17 -0.31 20.51
C VAL A 304 -3.31 -1.40 21.10
N ARG A 305 -2.38 -0.99 21.95
CA ARG A 305 -1.61 -1.85 22.83
C ARG A 305 -2.09 -1.67 24.27
N ASN A 306 -2.22 -2.76 25.03
CA ASN A 306 -2.38 -2.68 26.46
C ASN A 306 -1.01 -2.39 27.09
N ASP A 307 -0.94 -1.39 27.95
CA ASP A 307 0.27 -1.14 28.73
C ASP A 307 0.54 -2.35 29.65
N THR A 308 1.76 -2.90 29.58
CA THR A 308 2.15 -4.07 30.39
C THR A 308 2.20 -3.76 31.88
N ASP A 309 2.49 -2.49 32.23
CA ASP A 309 2.61 -2.04 33.60
C ASP A 309 1.26 -1.56 34.19
N ASN A 310 0.35 -1.14 33.32
CA ASN A 310 -0.99 -0.72 33.68
C ASN A 310 -2.00 -1.21 32.61
N PRO A 311 -2.63 -2.39 32.80
CA PRO A 311 -3.54 -3.00 31.81
C PRO A 311 -4.79 -2.16 31.48
N GLU A 312 -5.12 -1.17 32.33
CA GLU A 312 -6.24 -0.24 32.08
C GLU A 312 -5.84 0.92 31.16
N ARG A 313 -4.54 1.12 30.95
CA ARG A 313 -4.03 2.18 30.08
C ARG A 313 -3.88 1.63 28.66
N LEU A 314 -4.62 2.25 27.76
CA LEU A 314 -4.48 2.00 26.32
C LEU A 314 -3.42 2.95 25.76
N ASP A 315 -2.58 2.44 24.86
CA ASP A 315 -1.52 3.19 24.21
C ASP A 315 -1.62 3.04 22.67
N TRP A 316 -1.27 4.08 21.93
CA TRP A 316 -1.32 4.14 20.47
C TRP A 316 0.03 4.56 19.89
N PRO A 317 0.40 4.05 18.70
CA PRO A 317 1.59 4.52 18.02
C PRO A 317 1.43 5.99 17.55
N PRO A 318 2.55 6.73 17.37
CA PRO A 318 2.53 8.13 16.97
C PRO A 318 2.28 8.32 15.45
N VAL A 319 1.16 7.79 14.94
CA VAL A 319 0.82 7.86 13.51
C VAL A 319 0.63 9.32 13.10
N LYS A 320 1.31 9.72 12.03
CA LYS A 320 1.26 11.06 11.42
C LYS A 320 0.59 11.06 10.04
N ARG A 321 0.72 9.96 9.30
CA ARG A 321 0.15 9.82 7.96
C ARG A 321 -0.62 8.51 7.86
N LEU A 322 -1.91 8.59 7.58
CA LEU A 322 -2.81 7.46 7.42
C LEU A 322 -3.52 7.55 6.08
N TYR A 323 -3.32 6.53 5.24
CA TYR A 323 -3.95 6.40 3.94
C TYR A 323 -4.89 5.19 3.95
N LEU A 324 -6.19 5.46 3.83
CA LEU A 324 -7.27 4.46 3.81
C LEU A 324 -8.12 4.54 2.53
N HIS A 325 -7.67 5.25 1.51
CA HIS A 325 -8.48 5.47 0.31
C HIS A 325 -8.63 4.21 -0.56
N ASN A 326 -9.69 4.19 -1.37
CA ASN A 326 -10.00 3.08 -2.29
C ASN A 326 -10.15 1.72 -1.59
N ASN A 327 -10.81 1.66 -0.46
CA ASN A 327 -11.21 0.43 0.20
C ASN A 327 -12.74 0.24 0.14
N ASN A 328 -13.25 -0.75 0.85
CA ASN A 328 -14.68 -1.01 0.98
C ASN A 328 -15.18 -0.76 2.43
N ILE A 329 -14.59 0.22 3.11
CA ILE A 329 -14.90 0.58 4.50
C ILE A 329 -16.12 1.50 4.50
N SER A 330 -17.16 1.11 5.25
CA SER A 330 -18.39 1.92 5.40
C SER A 330 -18.45 2.72 6.69
N TYR A 331 -17.69 2.31 7.71
CA TYR A 331 -17.62 2.97 9.01
C TYR A 331 -16.17 3.12 9.45
N LEU A 332 -15.85 4.27 10.05
CA LEU A 332 -14.56 4.55 10.68
C LEU A 332 -14.78 4.79 12.16
N ASP A 333 -14.05 4.09 13.02
CA ASP A 333 -14.13 4.25 14.46
C ASP A 333 -13.15 5.36 14.94
N ALA A 334 -13.66 6.29 15.73
CA ALA A 334 -12.85 7.36 16.30
C ALA A 334 -11.71 6.86 17.20
N GLN A 335 -11.87 5.67 17.80
CA GLN A 335 -10.88 5.05 18.68
C GLN A 335 -9.71 4.39 17.91
N LEU A 336 -9.75 4.36 16.58
CA LEU A 336 -8.66 3.83 15.76
C LEU A 336 -7.33 4.52 16.08
N LEU A 337 -7.38 5.84 16.26
CA LEU A 337 -6.26 6.68 16.72
C LEU A 337 -6.79 7.71 17.73
N VAL A 338 -5.91 8.25 18.59
CA VAL A 338 -6.30 9.21 19.62
C VAL A 338 -5.98 10.65 19.21
N GLN A 339 -4.89 10.84 18.48
CA GLN A 339 -4.36 12.17 18.18
C GLN A 339 -4.62 12.58 16.74
N TRP A 340 -5.88 12.49 16.29
CA TRP A 340 -6.28 12.86 14.94
C TRP A 340 -5.90 14.31 14.56
N ASP A 341 -5.93 15.22 15.51
CA ASP A 341 -5.63 16.65 15.36
C ASP A 341 -4.13 16.94 15.13
N THR A 342 -3.25 16.00 15.45
CA THR A 342 -1.80 16.11 15.25
C THR A 342 -1.28 15.42 14.01
N MET A 343 -2.16 14.86 13.18
CA MET A 343 -1.80 14.16 11.98
C MET A 343 -1.51 15.13 10.82
N ASP A 344 -0.56 14.75 9.98
CA ASP A 344 -0.16 15.52 8.79
C ASP A 344 -1.05 15.19 7.59
N VAL A 345 -1.42 13.91 7.44
CA VAL A 345 -2.25 13.41 6.33
C VAL A 345 -3.25 12.36 6.83
N ILE A 346 -4.52 12.54 6.46
CA ILE A 346 -5.59 11.57 6.69
C ILE A 346 -6.37 11.43 5.39
N ASP A 347 -6.14 10.36 4.63
CA ASP A 347 -6.82 10.13 3.35
C ASP A 347 -7.85 8.99 3.47
N ILE A 348 -9.12 9.36 3.46
CA ILE A 348 -10.26 8.43 3.59
C ILE A 348 -11.15 8.39 2.32
N ARG A 349 -10.67 8.96 1.22
CA ARG A 349 -11.42 9.08 -0.04
C ARG A 349 -11.83 7.73 -0.62
N ALA A 350 -12.82 7.77 -1.51
CA ALA A 350 -13.23 6.63 -2.32
C ALA A 350 -13.51 5.35 -1.51
N ASN A 351 -14.21 5.50 -0.38
CA ASN A 351 -14.81 4.43 0.39
C ASN A 351 -16.32 4.54 0.35
N PRO A 352 -17.09 3.45 0.47
CA PRO A 352 -18.55 3.47 0.45
C PRO A 352 -19.15 3.90 1.80
N TRP A 353 -18.93 5.15 2.21
CA TRP A 353 -19.31 5.65 3.54
C TRP A 353 -20.81 5.52 3.80
N THR A 354 -21.16 5.07 4.98
CA THR A 354 -22.53 5.10 5.49
C THR A 354 -22.72 6.39 6.30
N CYS A 355 -23.60 7.28 5.79
CA CYS A 355 -23.88 8.58 6.39
C CYS A 355 -25.03 8.47 7.39
N ASP A 356 -24.77 7.87 8.53
CA ASP A 356 -25.65 7.78 9.68
C ASP A 356 -24.97 8.34 10.95
N CYS A 357 -25.64 8.18 12.10
CA CYS A 357 -25.10 8.69 13.35
C CYS A 357 -23.77 8.07 13.80
N THR A 358 -23.43 6.88 13.31
CA THR A 358 -22.16 6.19 13.65
C THR A 358 -20.97 6.94 13.06
N ASN A 359 -21.09 7.41 11.82
CA ASN A 359 -20.07 8.22 11.15
C ASN A 359 -20.23 9.74 11.43
N ARG A 360 -21.10 10.16 12.35
CA ARG A 360 -21.29 11.57 12.66
C ARG A 360 -20.01 12.27 13.10
N TRP A 361 -19.14 11.57 13.84
CA TRP A 361 -17.84 12.12 14.27
C TRP A 361 -16.92 12.43 13.07
N VAL A 362 -17.02 11.67 11.98
CA VAL A 362 -16.27 11.94 10.73
C VAL A 362 -16.64 13.32 10.21
N LEU A 363 -17.94 13.64 10.15
CA LEU A 363 -18.40 14.96 9.71
C LEU A 363 -17.96 16.06 10.66
N LEU A 364 -18.20 15.88 11.96
CA LEU A 364 -18.06 16.98 12.94
C LEU A 364 -16.63 17.20 13.43
N SER A 365 -15.78 16.18 13.37
CA SER A 365 -14.43 16.24 13.93
C SER A 365 -13.34 15.95 12.91
N LEU A 366 -13.50 14.89 12.10
CA LEU A 366 -12.42 14.46 11.21
C LEU A 366 -12.31 15.31 9.94
N LEU A 367 -13.42 15.62 9.26
CA LEU A 367 -13.39 16.44 8.04
C LEU A 367 -12.81 17.85 8.29
N PRO A 368 -13.14 18.58 9.37
CA PRO A 368 -12.49 19.85 9.68
C PRO A 368 -10.98 19.73 9.91
N ILE A 369 -10.50 18.58 10.42
CA ILE A 369 -9.06 18.33 10.55
C ILE A 369 -8.44 18.15 9.17
N ILE A 370 -9.04 17.32 8.30
CA ILE A 370 -8.56 17.08 6.93
C ILE A 370 -8.56 18.39 6.13
N GLU A 371 -9.60 19.22 6.25
CA GLU A 371 -9.68 20.51 5.57
C GLU A 371 -8.53 21.45 5.97
N ARG A 372 -8.17 21.43 7.25
CA ARG A 372 -7.05 22.23 7.76
C ARG A 372 -5.67 21.70 7.33
N THR A 373 -5.47 20.38 7.32
CA THR A 373 -4.17 19.75 7.10
C THR A 373 -3.89 19.47 5.64
N THR A 374 -4.89 18.96 4.91
CA THR A 374 -4.75 18.48 3.52
C THR A 374 -5.98 18.79 2.68
N PRO A 375 -6.31 20.07 2.44
CA PRO A 375 -7.54 20.46 1.70
C PRO A 375 -7.64 19.88 0.29
N ALA A 376 -6.50 19.53 -0.33
CA ALA A 376 -6.46 18.96 -1.67
C ALA A 376 -7.12 17.57 -1.79
N ILE A 377 -7.33 16.87 -0.68
CA ILE A 377 -7.90 15.50 -0.68
C ILE A 377 -9.35 15.44 -0.16
N LEU A 378 -10.04 16.57 -0.08
CA LEU A 378 -11.46 16.62 0.36
C LEU A 378 -12.46 16.14 -0.70
N ASN A 379 -12.02 15.88 -1.91
CA ASN A 379 -12.87 15.35 -2.98
C ASN A 379 -13.09 13.83 -2.83
N ASN A 380 -14.20 13.31 -3.38
CA ASN A 380 -14.55 11.88 -3.39
C ASN A 380 -14.70 11.25 -1.98
N ILE A 381 -15.22 12.03 -1.03
CA ILE A 381 -15.65 11.52 0.29
C ILE A 381 -17.18 11.58 0.28
N ASP A 382 -17.81 10.56 -0.31
CA ASP A 382 -19.24 10.57 -0.62
C ASP A 382 -20.00 9.50 0.17
N CYS A 383 -21.24 9.80 0.50
CA CYS A 383 -22.18 8.85 1.08
C CYS A 383 -22.56 7.78 0.06
N LYS A 384 -22.47 6.51 0.42
CA LYS A 384 -23.00 5.39 -0.36
C LYS A 384 -24.34 4.92 0.18
N SER A 385 -24.52 4.99 1.47
CA SER A 385 -25.76 4.66 2.18
C SER A 385 -26.04 5.69 3.29
N PRO A 386 -27.28 5.78 3.78
CA PRO A 386 -28.51 5.18 3.23
C PRO A 386 -28.89 5.75 1.85
N SER A 387 -29.85 5.11 1.17
CA SER A 387 -30.24 5.48 -0.20
C SER A 387 -30.60 6.96 -0.40
N GLN A 388 -31.18 7.61 0.64
CA GLN A 388 -31.54 9.03 0.63
C GLN A 388 -30.32 9.97 0.64
N MET A 389 -29.18 9.47 1.11
CA MET A 389 -27.93 10.22 1.22
C MET A 389 -26.94 9.84 0.11
N ALA A 390 -27.24 8.77 -0.65
CA ALA A 390 -26.31 8.25 -1.66
C ALA A 390 -25.93 9.30 -2.71
N GLY A 391 -24.63 9.45 -2.94
CA GLY A 391 -24.04 10.42 -3.86
C GLY A 391 -23.90 11.84 -3.30
N LEU A 392 -24.29 12.09 -2.04
CA LEU A 392 -24.02 13.38 -1.40
C LEU A 392 -22.59 13.40 -0.87
N SER A 393 -21.88 14.51 -1.09
CA SER A 393 -20.57 14.73 -0.52
C SER A 393 -20.68 14.92 1.00
N MET A 394 -19.85 14.20 1.76
CA MET A 394 -19.79 14.37 3.21
C MET A 394 -19.28 15.76 3.59
N VAL A 395 -18.45 16.38 2.76
CA VAL A 395 -17.96 17.76 2.96
C VAL A 395 -19.12 18.76 2.84
N ASP A 396 -19.99 18.60 1.84
CA ASP A 396 -21.20 19.43 1.70
C ASP A 396 -22.17 19.26 2.87
N LEU A 397 -22.26 18.05 3.41
CA LEU A 397 -23.11 17.76 4.58
C LEU A 397 -22.53 18.41 5.86
N GLU A 398 -21.22 18.43 5.99
CA GLU A 398 -20.53 19.12 7.07
C GLU A 398 -20.78 20.63 7.01
N HIS A 399 -20.51 21.27 5.88
CA HIS A 399 -20.73 22.71 5.67
C HIS A 399 -22.20 23.13 5.92
N LYS A 400 -23.16 22.24 5.61
CA LYS A 400 -24.59 22.48 5.89
C LYS A 400 -25.00 22.12 7.32
N GLN A 401 -24.05 21.64 8.15
CA GLN A 401 -24.30 21.17 9.53
C GLN A 401 -25.45 20.13 9.59
N THR A 402 -25.47 19.21 8.64
CA THR A 402 -26.55 18.22 8.50
C THR A 402 -26.50 17.23 9.67
N HIS A 403 -27.64 17.04 10.36
CA HIS A 403 -27.77 16.03 11.39
C HIS A 403 -27.96 14.65 10.78
N LEU A 404 -26.95 13.78 10.95
CA LEU A 404 -27.06 12.37 10.60
C LEU A 404 -27.92 11.62 11.64
N ARG A 405 -28.90 10.84 11.17
CA ARG A 405 -29.83 10.08 12.01
C ARG A 405 -29.38 8.63 12.09
N CYS A 406 -29.65 8.01 13.25
CA CYS A 406 -29.46 6.56 13.41
C CYS A 406 -30.60 5.81 12.74
N PRO A 407 -30.33 4.61 12.18
CA PRO A 407 -31.38 3.66 11.82
C PRO A 407 -32.14 3.22 13.10
N ASP A 408 -33.39 2.76 12.94
CA ASP A 408 -34.16 2.19 14.04
C ASP A 408 -33.61 0.81 14.47
N GLU A 409 -34.16 0.24 15.57
CA GLU A 409 -33.74 -1.08 16.07
C GLU A 409 -33.92 -2.23 15.05
N ALA A 410 -34.75 -2.03 14.02
CA ALA A 410 -34.94 -2.96 12.92
C ALA A 410 -34.02 -2.68 11.71
N GLY A 411 -33.12 -1.69 11.82
CA GLY A 411 -32.19 -1.30 10.75
C GLY A 411 -32.84 -0.45 9.65
N ASN A 412 -34.08 0.02 9.84
CA ASN A 412 -34.72 0.89 8.87
C ASN A 412 -34.27 2.35 9.09
N ASN A 413 -34.02 3.04 7.99
CA ASN A 413 -33.76 4.48 8.08
C ASN A 413 -35.02 5.23 8.53
N PRO A 414 -34.91 6.20 9.46
CA PRO A 414 -36.04 6.98 9.88
C PRO A 414 -36.69 7.64 8.66
N SER A 415 -37.98 7.31 8.45
CA SER A 415 -38.80 7.94 7.42
C SER A 415 -38.77 9.46 7.61
N ASN A 416 -38.80 10.22 6.51
CA ASN A 416 -38.83 11.66 6.60
C ASN A 416 -39.97 12.08 7.54
N ASP A 417 -39.64 12.71 8.70
CA ASP A 417 -40.63 13.22 9.65
C ASP A 417 -41.67 14.11 8.97
N GLY A 418 -41.30 14.76 7.86
CA GLY A 418 -42.21 15.52 6.99
C GLY A 418 -43.32 14.68 6.38
N ALA A 419 -43.05 13.44 5.97
CA ALA A 419 -44.09 12.56 5.43
C ALA A 419 -45.03 12.07 6.53
N LEU A 420 -44.52 11.80 7.73
CA LEU A 420 -45.28 11.40 8.91
C LEU A 420 -46.13 12.57 9.43
N LEU A 421 -45.55 13.77 9.50
CA LEU A 421 -46.25 15.01 9.86
C LEU A 421 -47.33 15.36 8.84
N MET A 422 -47.03 15.25 7.54
CA MET A 422 -48.03 15.46 6.48
C MET A 422 -49.12 14.39 6.54
N GLY A 423 -48.79 13.13 6.78
CA GLY A 423 -49.78 12.06 6.97
C GLY A 423 -50.68 12.29 8.18
N LEU A 424 -50.14 12.75 9.29
CA LEU A 424 -50.86 13.16 10.51
C LEU A 424 -51.74 14.36 10.24
N LEU A 425 -51.25 15.42 9.57
CA LEU A 425 -52.01 16.62 9.22
C LEU A 425 -53.16 16.28 8.27
N ILE A 426 -52.93 15.47 7.24
CA ILE A 426 -53.95 15.01 6.32
C ILE A 426 -54.97 14.13 7.05
N GLY A 427 -54.53 13.24 7.93
CA GLY A 427 -55.39 12.42 8.76
C GLY A 427 -56.31 13.23 9.66
N VAL A 428 -55.78 14.26 10.32
CA VAL A 428 -56.57 15.19 11.18
C VAL A 428 -57.51 16.03 10.34
N LEU A 429 -57.06 16.56 9.20
CA LEU A 429 -57.88 17.35 8.27
C LEU A 429 -59.05 16.53 7.69
N LEU A 430 -58.88 15.24 7.48
CA LEU A 430 -59.96 14.34 7.01
C LEU A 430 -60.86 13.84 8.17
N ALA A 431 -60.29 13.60 9.35
CA ALA A 431 -61.00 13.10 10.51
C ALA A 431 -62.02 14.14 11.05
N ILE A 432 -61.67 15.44 11.08
CA ILE A 432 -62.55 16.51 11.55
C ILE A 432 -63.83 16.59 10.74
N PRO A 433 -63.86 16.71 9.42
CA PRO A 433 -65.08 16.74 8.64
C PRO A 433 -65.85 15.42 8.66
N LEU A 434 -65.17 14.27 8.72
CA LEU A 434 -65.81 12.94 8.87
C LEU A 434 -66.53 12.81 10.20
N THR A 435 -65.89 13.17 11.31
CA THR A 435 -66.50 13.14 12.63
C THR A 435 -67.65 14.16 12.75
N ALA A 436 -67.49 15.34 12.16
CA ALA A 436 -68.57 16.34 12.07
C ALA A 436 -69.76 15.83 11.22
N ALA A 437 -69.52 15.16 10.11
CA ALA A 437 -70.56 14.54 9.27
C ALA A 437 -71.26 13.39 10.03
N ILE A 438 -70.55 12.52 10.69
CA ILE A 438 -71.06 11.41 11.54
C ILE A 438 -71.90 12.01 12.68
N TRP A 439 -71.42 13.05 13.35
CA TRP A 439 -72.14 13.72 14.44
C TRP A 439 -73.38 14.43 13.93
N CYS A 440 -73.36 15.04 12.75
CA CYS A 440 -74.51 15.63 12.08
C CYS A 440 -75.55 14.56 11.75
N VAL A 441 -75.15 13.41 11.22
CA VAL A 441 -76.02 12.26 10.91
C VAL A 441 -76.63 11.70 12.21
N TYR A 442 -75.86 11.58 13.26
CA TYR A 442 -76.32 11.07 14.56
C TYR A 442 -77.30 12.02 15.28
N LYS A 443 -77.03 13.33 15.28
CA LYS A 443 -77.80 14.33 16.05
C LYS A 443 -79.00 14.91 15.31
N ARG A 444 -79.01 14.89 13.97
CA ARG A 444 -80.11 15.50 13.15
C ARG A 444 -80.92 14.53 12.31
N GLY A 445 -80.65 13.25 12.41
CA GLY A 445 -81.38 12.30 11.54
C GLY A 445 -81.26 12.68 10.06
N CYS A 446 -80.12 13.20 9.62
CA CYS A 446 -79.88 13.64 8.25
C CYS A 446 -79.81 12.44 7.27
N PHE A 447 -80.90 11.68 7.20
CA PHE A 447 -81.18 10.77 6.10
C PHE A 447 -81.72 11.50 4.85
N GLY A 448 -81.64 12.87 4.84
CA GLY A 448 -82.21 13.69 3.78
C GLY A 448 -81.30 14.00 2.57
N LEU A 449 -80.07 13.46 2.52
CA LEU A 449 -79.13 13.75 1.43
C LEU A 449 -79.16 12.73 0.28
N PHE A 450 -79.85 11.59 0.47
CA PHE A 450 -79.91 10.54 -0.57
C PHE A 450 -81.24 9.85 -0.70
N GLY A 451 -82.39 10.62 -0.68
CA GLY A 451 -83.70 10.02 -0.96
C GLY A 451 -84.74 11.06 -1.12
N SER A 452 -85.24 11.17 -2.31
CA SER A 452 -86.51 11.81 -2.63
C SER A 452 -87.67 11.03 -1.98
N GLY A 453 -88.04 11.43 -0.78
CA GLY A 453 -89.21 10.82 -0.11
C GLY A 453 -89.41 11.48 1.25
N THR A 454 -90.28 12.45 1.32
CA THR A 454 -90.64 13.24 2.49
C THR A 454 -91.30 12.38 3.59
N PRO A 455 -90.73 12.21 4.76
CA PRO A 455 -91.40 11.54 5.91
C PRO A 455 -92.54 12.33 6.52
N ALA A 456 -92.83 13.53 5.99
CA ALA A 456 -93.85 14.39 6.56
C ALA A 456 -95.31 14.02 6.14
N ALA A 457 -95.49 13.12 5.16
CA ALA A 457 -96.77 12.68 4.77
C ALA A 457 -97.37 11.50 5.59
N TYR A 458 -96.49 10.74 6.32
CA TYR A 458 -96.93 9.57 7.07
C TYR A 458 -97.40 9.89 8.47
N SER A 459 -96.97 10.93 9.08
CA SER A 459 -97.39 11.33 10.44
C SER A 459 -98.70 12.05 10.51
N ARG A 460 -99.19 12.65 9.37
CA ARG A 460 -100.49 13.28 9.32
C ARG A 460 -101.68 12.27 9.06
N ALA A 461 -101.41 11.14 8.53
CA ALA A 461 -102.41 10.10 8.31
C ALA A 461 -102.70 9.26 9.60
N PHE A 462 -101.86 9.27 10.56
CA PHE A 462 -102.03 8.50 11.80
C PHE A 462 -102.84 9.30 12.86
N TYR A 463 -102.78 10.63 12.86
CA TYR A 463 -103.46 11.48 13.83
C TYR A 463 -104.86 11.85 13.41
N SER A 464 -105.36 11.59 12.21
CA SER A 464 -106.72 11.85 11.77
C SER A 464 -107.70 10.67 11.92
N ARG A 465 -107.27 9.55 12.50
CA ARG A 465 -108.12 8.31 12.63
C ARG A 465 -108.50 7.95 14.06
N THR A 466 -108.11 8.72 15.08
CA THR A 466 -108.38 8.41 16.48
C THR A 466 -109.34 9.39 17.16
N THR A 467 -110.16 10.18 16.34
CA THR A 467 -111.18 11.05 16.92
C THR A 467 -112.53 10.85 16.20
N LEU A 468 -112.98 9.64 16.01
CA LEU A 468 -114.40 9.30 15.69
C LEU A 468 -114.65 7.88 16.13
N ASN A 469 -115.10 7.76 17.40
CA ASN A 469 -116.10 6.83 17.86
C ASN A 469 -116.12 6.82 19.39
N GLU A 470 -116.82 7.76 19.95
CA GLU A 470 -117.57 7.55 21.18
C GLU A 470 -118.86 8.26 21.00
N GLU A 471 -119.87 7.43 20.65
CA GLU A 471 -121.24 7.61 21.06
C GLU A 471 -121.95 6.24 20.87
N PHE A 472 -122.40 5.75 22.00
CA PHE A 472 -123.25 4.66 22.45
C PHE A 472 -122.51 3.50 23.12
#